data_8514af51f6801fb05f0ab3d2f9e1cf60
#
_entry.id   8514af51f6801fb05f0ab3d2f9e1cf60
#
_cell.length_a   1.000
_cell.length_b   1.000
_cell.length_c   1.000
_cell.angle_alpha   90.00
_cell.angle_beta   90.00
_cell.angle_gamma   90.00
#
_symmetry.space_group_name_H-M   'P 1'
#
loop_
_entity.id
_entity.type
_entity.pdbx_description
1 polymer ?
#
loop_
_entity_poly.entity_id
_entity_poly.type
_entity_poly.pdbx_seq_one_letter_code
_entity_poly.pdbx_strand_id
1 'polypeptide(L)'
;EADVAVRIGPAAATQSYLDIAKVVDAARQTGADAVHPGYGFLSENQKFAAALDEAGIAFIGPPAQAIATMGDKITARAAVTERDVPVVPGLSRPGLTDDELIAAAPDIGFPVLIKPSAGGGGKGMHRVENADDLPDALVRARREAASAFGDDTLFLEHFVDTPRHIEVQVLADQHGNVIHLGERECSLQRRHQKVIEEAPSALLDGTTRARIGAAACDAARSVGYTGAGTVEFIVSAHRPDEFFFMEMNTRLQVEHPVTEMVTGIDLVEQQIRVARGEKLGYAQDDIVLRGHAIEARVYAEDPAAGFLPTGGRIEALVQPEGQEHSGIRVDSAMLAGLEVGSDYDPMLAKVIAHGSDREEALERLDHALAHLSLIHISEPTRL
;
A
#
# COMPACT_ATOMS: atom_id res chain seq x y z
N GLU A 1 7.10 -23.17 -2.04
CA GLU A 1 8.19 -23.48 -1.09
C GLU A 1 9.54 -23.28 -1.77
N ALA A 2 10.55 -22.78 -1.04
CA ALA A 2 11.85 -22.47 -1.61
C ALA A 2 12.74 -23.73 -1.65
N ASP A 3 13.53 -23.86 -2.73
CA ASP A 3 14.53 -24.95 -2.85
C ASP A 3 15.69 -24.75 -1.87
N VAL A 4 16.03 -23.48 -1.57
CA VAL A 4 17.12 -23.10 -0.65
C VAL A 4 16.65 -22.01 0.29
N ALA A 5 16.97 -22.16 1.56
CA ALA A 5 16.73 -21.14 2.59
C ALA A 5 18.05 -20.66 3.19
N VAL A 6 18.26 -19.34 3.26
CA VAL A 6 19.44 -18.72 3.84
C VAL A 6 19.05 -17.92 5.06
N ARG A 7 19.68 -18.21 6.21
CA ARG A 7 19.46 -17.42 7.42
C ARG A 7 20.23 -16.11 7.32
N ILE A 8 19.49 -14.98 7.37
CA ILE A 8 20.03 -13.62 7.26
C ILE A 8 20.26 -12.94 8.62
N GLY A 9 19.89 -13.56 9.73
CA GLY A 9 20.12 -13.01 11.06
C GLY A 9 19.13 -13.50 12.12
N PRO A 10 19.08 -12.85 13.30
CA PRO A 10 18.07 -13.08 14.33
C PRO A 10 16.69 -12.53 13.90
N ALA A 11 15.65 -12.75 14.72
CA ALA A 11 14.28 -12.31 14.44
C ALA A 11 14.13 -10.78 14.29
N ALA A 12 14.90 -9.98 15.06
CA ALA A 12 14.83 -8.52 14.96
C ALA A 12 15.08 -8.03 13.53
N ALA A 13 14.09 -7.34 12.96
CA ALA A 13 14.11 -6.88 11.55
C ALA A 13 15.33 -6.02 11.20
N THR A 14 15.77 -5.15 12.13
CA THR A 14 16.96 -4.30 11.95
C THR A 14 18.28 -5.10 11.82
N GLN A 15 18.29 -6.34 12.26
CA GLN A 15 19.44 -7.23 12.19
C GLN A 15 19.30 -8.33 11.14
N SER A 16 18.22 -8.30 10.36
CA SER A 16 17.87 -9.30 9.33
C SER A 16 17.24 -8.65 8.10
N TYR A 17 15.92 -8.56 8.02
CA TYR A 17 15.18 -8.09 6.84
C TYR A 17 15.39 -6.61 6.48
N LEU A 18 15.86 -5.77 7.40
CA LEU A 18 16.24 -4.38 7.14
C LEU A 18 17.75 -4.17 6.92
N ASP A 19 18.55 -5.24 7.02
CA ASP A 19 19.99 -5.18 6.77
C ASP A 19 20.27 -5.47 5.29
N ILE A 20 20.47 -4.40 4.52
CA ILE A 20 20.71 -4.47 3.07
C ILE A 20 21.87 -5.40 2.73
N ALA A 21 22.99 -5.31 3.46
CA ALA A 21 24.17 -6.08 3.18
C ALA A 21 23.91 -7.59 3.30
N LYS A 22 23.22 -8.02 4.36
CA LYS A 22 22.88 -9.42 4.58
C LYS A 22 21.94 -9.97 3.53
N VAL A 23 20.95 -9.19 3.08
CA VAL A 23 20.01 -9.62 2.03
C VAL A 23 20.74 -9.76 0.69
N VAL A 24 21.59 -8.78 0.32
CA VAL A 24 22.42 -8.84 -0.90
C VAL A 24 23.41 -10.00 -0.84
N ASP A 25 24.05 -10.25 0.31
CA ASP A 25 24.96 -11.39 0.46
C ASP A 25 24.24 -12.73 0.35
N ALA A 26 23.03 -12.87 0.90
CA ALA A 26 22.23 -14.08 0.74
C ALA A 26 21.88 -14.32 -0.76
N ALA A 27 21.52 -13.28 -1.50
CA ALA A 27 21.26 -13.38 -2.93
C ALA A 27 22.50 -13.83 -3.71
N ARG A 28 23.68 -13.28 -3.38
CA ARG A 28 24.98 -13.71 -3.98
C ARG A 28 25.31 -15.16 -3.63
N GLN A 29 25.13 -15.58 -2.39
CA GLN A 29 25.41 -16.95 -1.93
C GLN A 29 24.57 -17.99 -2.64
N THR A 30 23.33 -17.65 -2.96
CA THR A 30 22.39 -18.55 -3.67
C THR A 30 22.51 -18.46 -5.18
N GLY A 31 23.30 -17.54 -5.72
CA GLY A 31 23.42 -17.29 -7.15
C GLY A 31 22.11 -16.76 -7.76
N ALA A 32 21.36 -15.96 -6.99
CA ALA A 32 20.10 -15.41 -7.47
C ALA A 32 20.32 -14.39 -8.59
N ASP A 33 19.58 -14.52 -9.68
CA ASP A 33 19.58 -13.56 -10.80
C ASP A 33 18.74 -12.31 -10.48
N ALA A 34 17.75 -12.46 -9.61
CA ALA A 34 16.83 -11.39 -9.23
C ALA A 34 16.35 -11.54 -7.78
N VAL A 35 15.89 -10.43 -7.21
CA VAL A 35 15.26 -10.40 -5.87
C VAL A 35 13.88 -9.76 -5.98
N HIS A 36 12.84 -10.49 -5.55
CA HIS A 36 11.50 -9.96 -5.32
C HIS A 36 11.41 -9.49 -3.87
N PRO A 37 11.16 -8.20 -3.60
CA PRO A 37 11.21 -7.67 -2.24
C PRO A 37 9.96 -8.00 -1.39
N GLY A 38 8.91 -8.55 -2.01
CA GLY A 38 7.60 -8.68 -1.36
C GLY A 38 6.97 -7.32 -1.08
N TYR A 39 6.38 -7.19 0.09
CA TYR A 39 5.87 -5.92 0.64
C TYR A 39 6.38 -5.72 2.08
N GLY A 40 6.56 -4.46 2.50
CA GLY A 40 7.22 -4.12 3.76
C GLY A 40 8.75 -4.17 3.68
N PHE A 41 9.42 -4.02 4.82
CA PHE A 41 10.89 -4.03 4.98
C PHE A 41 11.62 -3.16 3.95
N LEU A 42 12.36 -3.77 3.02
CA LEU A 42 13.18 -3.08 2.02
C LEU A 42 12.47 -2.86 0.67
N SER A 43 11.18 -3.20 0.55
CA SER A 43 10.46 -3.13 -0.74
C SER A 43 10.38 -1.73 -1.35
N GLU A 44 10.41 -0.68 -0.53
CA GLU A 44 10.41 0.74 -0.95
C GLU A 44 11.72 1.45 -0.59
N ASN A 45 12.81 0.68 -0.46
CA ASN A 45 14.10 1.23 -0.10
C ASN A 45 14.98 1.44 -1.32
N GLN A 46 15.18 2.72 -1.72
CA GLN A 46 16.02 3.09 -2.87
C GLN A 46 17.46 2.58 -2.76
N LYS A 47 18.04 2.54 -1.52
CA LYS A 47 19.42 2.08 -1.30
C LYS A 47 19.55 0.59 -1.52
N PHE A 48 18.49 -0.16 -1.22
CA PHE A 48 18.45 -1.60 -1.47
C PHE A 48 18.37 -1.90 -2.97
N ALA A 49 17.49 -1.20 -3.70
CA ALA A 49 17.39 -1.34 -5.14
C ALA A 49 18.74 -1.00 -5.83
N ALA A 50 19.39 0.10 -5.41
CA ALA A 50 20.72 0.48 -5.92
C ALA A 50 21.80 -0.56 -5.57
N ALA A 51 21.80 -1.12 -4.35
CA ALA A 51 22.78 -2.13 -3.93
C ALA A 51 22.65 -3.45 -4.71
N LEU A 52 21.43 -3.82 -5.11
CA LEU A 52 21.20 -4.97 -6.00
C LEU A 52 21.70 -4.71 -7.41
N ASP A 53 21.44 -3.52 -7.95
CA ASP A 53 21.94 -3.11 -9.27
C ASP A 53 23.48 -3.10 -9.32
N GLU A 54 24.14 -2.54 -8.30
CA GLU A 54 25.59 -2.60 -8.14
C GLU A 54 26.13 -4.04 -8.02
N ALA A 55 25.33 -4.95 -7.50
CA ALA A 55 25.66 -6.37 -7.40
C ALA A 55 25.42 -7.15 -8.70
N GLY A 56 24.81 -6.53 -9.73
CA GLY A 56 24.40 -7.18 -10.96
C GLY A 56 23.20 -8.12 -10.78
N ILE A 57 22.38 -7.88 -9.75
CA ILE A 57 21.19 -8.66 -9.41
C ILE A 57 19.96 -7.81 -9.70
N ALA A 58 19.01 -8.32 -10.48
CA ALA A 58 17.82 -7.56 -10.84
C ALA A 58 16.92 -7.32 -9.61
N PHE A 59 16.53 -6.08 -9.36
CA PHE A 59 15.46 -5.75 -8.42
C PHE A 59 14.12 -5.92 -9.13
N ILE A 60 13.25 -6.82 -8.66
CA ILE A 60 11.91 -7.00 -9.22
C ILE A 60 11.00 -5.90 -8.65
N GLY A 61 11.06 -4.74 -9.28
CA GLY A 61 10.40 -3.51 -8.86
C GLY A 61 10.83 -2.32 -9.72
N PRO A 62 10.47 -1.10 -9.32
CA PRO A 62 10.80 0.12 -10.05
C PRO A 62 12.27 0.52 -9.88
N PRO A 63 12.77 1.43 -10.74
CA PRO A 63 14.10 2.02 -10.58
C PRO A 63 14.26 2.73 -9.23
N ALA A 64 15.47 2.68 -8.66
CA ALA A 64 15.77 3.33 -7.37
C ALA A 64 15.38 4.83 -7.34
N GLN A 65 15.53 5.54 -8.49
CA GLN A 65 15.13 6.94 -8.58
C GLN A 65 13.62 7.13 -8.48
N ALA A 66 12.80 6.23 -9.02
CA ALA A 66 11.34 6.28 -8.89
C ALA A 66 10.93 6.09 -7.42
N ILE A 67 11.57 5.14 -6.72
CA ILE A 67 11.36 4.94 -5.27
C ILE A 67 11.71 6.22 -4.50
N ALA A 68 12.85 6.83 -4.80
CA ALA A 68 13.30 8.06 -4.15
C ALA A 68 12.31 9.22 -4.34
N THR A 69 11.87 9.44 -5.57
CA THR A 69 10.97 10.56 -5.91
C THR A 69 9.61 10.37 -5.27
N MET A 70 9.03 9.16 -5.37
CA MET A 70 7.70 8.89 -4.81
C MET A 70 7.71 8.71 -3.29
N GLY A 71 8.85 8.41 -2.68
CA GLY A 71 8.99 8.29 -1.23
C GLY A 71 8.97 9.62 -0.46
N ASP A 72 9.19 10.76 -1.14
CA ASP A 72 9.03 12.10 -0.57
C ASP A 72 7.75 12.76 -1.10
N LYS A 73 6.84 13.12 -0.20
CA LYS A 73 5.49 13.61 -0.57
C LYS A 73 5.52 14.93 -1.35
N ILE A 74 6.47 15.82 -1.05
CA ILE A 74 6.58 17.11 -1.75
C ILE A 74 7.09 16.88 -3.16
N THR A 75 8.12 16.06 -3.30
CA THR A 75 8.72 15.71 -4.60
C THR A 75 7.75 14.91 -5.46
N ALA A 76 7.07 13.93 -4.89
CA ALA A 76 6.05 13.15 -5.58
C ALA A 76 4.93 14.05 -6.12
N ARG A 77 4.40 14.93 -5.25
CA ARG A 77 3.35 15.89 -5.63
C ARG A 77 3.80 16.81 -6.77
N ALA A 78 5.03 17.32 -6.72
CA ALA A 78 5.57 18.14 -7.81
C ALA A 78 5.64 17.35 -9.13
N ALA A 79 6.19 16.12 -9.09
CA ALA A 79 6.34 15.28 -10.27
C ALA A 79 5.00 14.92 -10.93
N VAL A 80 3.97 14.60 -10.14
CA VAL A 80 2.64 14.26 -10.70
C VAL A 80 1.90 15.50 -11.21
N THR A 81 2.11 16.68 -10.58
CA THR A 81 1.51 17.94 -11.03
C THR A 81 2.03 18.35 -12.41
N GLU A 82 3.29 18.07 -12.75
CA GLU A 82 3.87 18.31 -14.09
C GLU A 82 3.17 17.50 -15.20
N ARG A 83 2.37 16.50 -14.82
CA ARG A 83 1.55 15.67 -15.71
C ARG A 83 0.05 15.91 -15.58
N ASP A 84 -0.33 17.05 -15.00
CA ASP A 84 -1.74 17.43 -14.78
C ASP A 84 -2.54 16.43 -13.90
N VAL A 85 -1.88 15.60 -13.11
CA VAL A 85 -2.54 14.72 -12.14
C VAL A 85 -3.10 15.59 -11.01
N PRO A 86 -4.42 15.50 -10.71
CA PRO A 86 -5.03 16.31 -9.68
C PRO A 86 -4.42 16.04 -8.30
N VAL A 87 -4.05 17.10 -7.59
CA VAL A 87 -3.56 17.04 -6.20
C VAL A 87 -4.47 17.86 -5.30
N VAL A 88 -4.58 17.48 -4.02
CA VAL A 88 -5.39 18.24 -3.06
C VAL A 88 -4.93 19.70 -3.06
N PRO A 89 -5.82 20.72 -3.19
CA PRO A 89 -5.43 22.11 -3.10
C PRO A 89 -4.61 22.38 -1.83
N GLY A 90 -3.48 23.05 -1.98
CA GLY A 90 -2.60 23.26 -0.84
C GLY A 90 -1.28 23.94 -1.21
N LEU A 91 -0.42 24.13 -0.21
CA LEU A 91 0.91 24.66 -0.38
C LEU A 91 1.95 23.64 0.08
N SER A 92 2.75 23.13 -0.86
CA SER A 92 3.78 22.13 -0.61
C SER A 92 5.05 22.45 -1.40
N ARG A 93 6.10 22.83 -0.70
CA ARG A 93 7.46 23.00 -1.24
C ARG A 93 8.49 22.88 -0.11
N PRO A 94 9.74 22.57 -0.41
CA PRO A 94 10.79 22.56 0.61
C PRO A 94 10.99 23.93 1.27
N GLY A 95 11.32 23.92 2.55
CA GLY A 95 11.75 25.12 3.28
C GLY A 95 10.63 26.11 3.62
N LEU A 96 9.35 25.68 3.62
CA LEU A 96 8.24 26.52 4.06
C LEU A 96 8.36 26.89 5.54
N THR A 97 8.23 28.19 5.82
CA THR A 97 8.13 28.74 7.17
C THR A 97 6.69 28.67 7.69
N ASP A 98 6.51 28.77 8.99
CA ASP A 98 5.17 28.81 9.58
C ASP A 98 4.38 30.06 9.13
N ASP A 99 5.05 31.20 8.96
CA ASP A 99 4.44 32.46 8.47
C ASP A 99 3.90 32.27 7.03
N GLU A 100 4.63 31.56 6.16
CA GLU A 100 4.19 31.27 4.80
C GLU A 100 2.99 30.32 4.78
N LEU A 101 2.98 29.29 5.64
CA LEU A 101 1.87 28.37 5.79
C LEU A 101 0.62 29.07 6.33
N ILE A 102 0.77 29.93 7.33
CA ILE A 102 -0.32 30.73 7.89
C ILE A 102 -0.89 31.69 6.84
N ALA A 103 -0.02 32.35 6.07
CA ALA A 103 -0.46 33.29 5.02
C ALA A 103 -1.23 32.59 3.88
N ALA A 104 -0.88 31.34 3.55
CA ALA A 104 -1.54 30.57 2.48
C ALA A 104 -2.86 29.92 2.90
N ALA A 105 -3.06 29.65 4.18
CA ALA A 105 -4.21 28.88 4.67
C ALA A 105 -5.59 29.45 4.28
N PRO A 106 -5.84 30.77 4.28
CA PRO A 106 -7.12 31.33 3.83
C PRO A 106 -7.46 31.02 2.37
N ASP A 107 -6.45 31.01 1.49
CA ASP A 107 -6.64 30.71 0.05
C ASP A 107 -6.84 29.21 -0.19
N ILE A 108 -6.24 28.35 0.64
CA ILE A 108 -6.44 26.91 0.63
C ILE A 108 -7.88 26.57 1.08
N GLY A 109 -8.41 27.32 2.04
CA GLY A 109 -9.75 27.14 2.60
C GLY A 109 -9.77 26.15 3.77
N PHE A 110 -10.34 26.60 4.90
CA PHE A 110 -10.53 25.74 6.07
C PHE A 110 -11.71 24.76 5.91
N PRO A 111 -11.64 23.58 6.56
CA PRO A 111 -10.53 23.07 7.38
C PRO A 111 -9.29 22.77 6.55
N VAL A 112 -8.10 23.02 7.13
CA VAL A 112 -6.84 22.61 6.53
C VAL A 112 -6.22 21.43 7.28
N LEU A 113 -5.40 20.65 6.57
CA LEU A 113 -4.65 19.54 7.12
C LEU A 113 -3.15 19.87 7.07
N ILE A 114 -2.51 19.93 8.23
CA ILE A 114 -1.06 20.01 8.35
C ILE A 114 -0.51 18.60 8.17
N LYS A 115 0.49 18.44 7.30
CA LYS A 115 1.11 17.14 7.01
C LYS A 115 2.64 17.25 7.08
N PRO A 116 3.33 16.29 7.71
CA PRO A 116 4.78 16.16 7.58
C PRO A 116 5.14 15.65 6.17
N SER A 117 6.24 16.13 5.62
CA SER A 117 6.77 15.67 4.33
C SER A 117 7.25 14.22 4.41
N ALA A 118 7.94 13.88 5.49
CA ALA A 118 8.41 12.53 5.76
C ALA A 118 7.37 11.68 6.50
N GLY A 119 7.47 10.35 6.36
CA GLY A 119 6.63 9.38 7.06
C GLY A 119 5.33 9.02 6.31
N GLY A 120 4.61 8.05 6.86
CA GLY A 120 3.38 7.49 6.28
C GLY A 120 2.36 7.08 7.35
N GLY A 121 1.22 6.51 6.91
CA GLY A 121 0.20 6.00 7.83
C GLY A 121 -0.50 7.07 8.68
N GLY A 122 -0.53 8.32 8.23
CA GLY A 122 -1.26 9.40 8.91
C GLY A 122 -0.62 9.94 10.19
N LYS A 123 0.58 9.52 10.56
CA LYS A 123 1.28 10.01 11.76
C LYS A 123 1.67 11.47 11.59
N GLY A 124 1.43 12.27 12.64
CA GLY A 124 1.79 13.69 12.69
C GLY A 124 0.89 14.59 11.84
N MET A 125 -0.24 14.12 11.33
CA MET A 125 -1.24 14.95 10.65
C MET A 125 -2.14 15.66 11.66
N HIS A 126 -2.38 16.97 11.46
CA HIS A 126 -3.25 17.79 12.30
C HIS A 126 -4.31 18.49 11.45
N ARG A 127 -5.58 18.22 11.73
CA ARG A 127 -6.71 18.97 11.17
C ARG A 127 -6.91 20.23 11.96
N VAL A 128 -7.04 21.36 11.25
CA VAL A 128 -7.24 22.70 11.83
C VAL A 128 -8.49 23.31 11.22
N GLU A 129 -9.45 23.68 12.07
CA GLU A 129 -10.78 24.16 11.67
C GLU A 129 -10.79 25.64 11.27
N ASN A 130 -9.91 26.44 11.84
CA ASN A 130 -9.90 27.89 11.68
C ASN A 130 -8.49 28.48 11.77
N ALA A 131 -8.34 29.74 11.38
CA ALA A 131 -7.05 30.43 11.32
C ALA A 131 -6.41 30.66 12.70
N ASP A 132 -7.21 30.86 13.74
CA ASP A 132 -6.69 31.20 15.07
C ASP A 132 -5.93 30.01 15.71
N ASP A 133 -6.32 28.80 15.41
CA ASP A 133 -5.70 27.58 15.94
C ASP A 133 -4.45 27.14 15.15
N LEU A 134 -4.24 27.68 13.94
CA LEU A 134 -3.19 27.22 13.04
C LEU A 134 -1.76 27.41 13.56
N PRO A 135 -1.39 28.59 14.16
CA PRO A 135 -0.01 28.77 14.63
C PRO A 135 0.41 27.76 15.70
N ASP A 136 -0.45 27.51 16.68
CA ASP A 136 -0.16 26.53 17.73
C ASP A 136 -0.13 25.09 17.20
N ALA A 137 -0.96 24.78 16.21
CA ALA A 137 -0.97 23.47 15.57
C ALA A 137 0.33 23.22 14.78
N LEU A 138 0.86 24.20 14.06
CA LEU A 138 2.14 24.11 13.34
C LEU A 138 3.31 23.82 14.28
N VAL A 139 3.39 24.55 15.41
CA VAL A 139 4.45 24.32 16.42
C VAL A 139 4.41 22.88 16.95
N ARG A 140 3.23 22.34 17.23
CA ARG A 140 3.07 20.94 17.67
C ARG A 140 3.47 19.96 16.59
N ALA A 141 2.98 20.16 15.36
CA ALA A 141 3.26 19.28 14.23
C ALA A 141 4.75 19.21 13.90
N ARG A 142 5.49 20.34 13.93
CA ARG A 142 6.95 20.34 13.72
C ARG A 142 7.68 19.53 14.77
N ARG A 143 7.33 19.67 16.05
CA ARG A 143 7.94 18.89 17.13
C ARG A 143 7.71 17.39 16.94
N GLU A 144 6.49 17.01 16.60
CA GLU A 144 6.13 15.61 16.36
C GLU A 144 6.87 15.04 15.15
N ALA A 145 6.92 15.80 14.04
CA ALA A 145 7.62 15.39 12.81
C ALA A 145 9.13 15.24 13.06
N ALA A 146 9.77 16.21 13.71
CA ALA A 146 11.19 16.13 14.07
C ALA A 146 11.49 14.91 14.95
N SER A 147 10.63 14.63 15.94
CA SER A 147 10.81 13.51 16.87
C SER A 147 10.59 12.15 16.20
N ALA A 148 9.57 12.05 15.33
CA ALA A 148 9.16 10.77 14.73
C ALA A 148 9.99 10.42 13.48
N PHE A 149 10.41 11.42 12.70
CA PHE A 149 10.99 11.20 11.37
C PHE A 149 12.38 11.83 11.20
N GLY A 150 12.82 12.65 12.16
CA GLY A 150 14.08 13.39 12.05
C GLY A 150 14.04 14.54 11.05
N ASP A 151 12.85 14.90 10.56
CA ASP A 151 12.57 15.96 9.59
C ASP A 151 11.32 16.72 10.05
N ASP A 152 11.41 18.05 10.18
CA ASP A 152 10.33 18.92 10.63
C ASP A 152 9.61 19.64 9.48
N THR A 153 9.89 19.26 8.24
CA THR A 153 9.27 19.85 7.05
C THR A 153 7.77 19.55 7.03
N LEU A 154 6.98 20.64 6.98
CA LEU A 154 5.52 20.58 6.93
C LEU A 154 4.99 21.21 5.64
N PHE A 155 3.80 20.79 5.26
CA PHE A 155 2.99 21.41 4.21
C PHE A 155 1.50 21.43 4.60
N LEU A 156 0.69 22.24 3.90
CA LEU A 156 -0.75 22.36 4.12
C LEU A 156 -1.53 21.84 2.91
N GLU A 157 -2.64 21.16 3.20
CA GLU A 157 -3.65 20.80 2.22
C GLU A 157 -5.06 21.13 2.71
N HIS A 158 -5.98 21.35 1.79
CA HIS A 158 -7.41 21.39 2.10
C HIS A 158 -7.86 20.03 2.67
N PHE A 159 -8.71 20.05 3.69
CA PHE A 159 -9.26 18.82 4.25
C PHE A 159 -10.41 18.31 3.38
N VAL A 160 -10.25 17.13 2.79
CA VAL A 160 -11.30 16.47 2.03
C VAL A 160 -12.32 15.85 2.99
N ASP A 161 -13.58 16.30 2.90
CA ASP A 161 -14.65 15.80 3.75
C ASP A 161 -15.15 14.42 3.30
N THR A 162 -15.58 13.59 4.29
CA THR A 162 -16.08 12.23 4.05
C THR A 162 -15.18 11.44 3.08
N PRO A 163 -13.89 11.30 3.42
CA PRO A 163 -12.88 10.79 2.50
C PRO A 163 -13.09 9.29 2.24
N ARG A 164 -12.94 8.91 0.97
CA ARG A 164 -12.84 7.53 0.51
C ARG A 164 -11.43 7.32 -0.04
N HIS A 165 -10.84 6.20 0.32
CA HIS A 165 -9.52 5.80 -0.13
C HIS A 165 -9.66 4.90 -1.37
N ILE A 166 -9.36 5.47 -2.51
CA ILE A 166 -9.36 4.77 -3.80
C ILE A 166 -7.92 4.64 -4.27
N GLU A 167 -7.55 3.47 -4.70
CA GLU A 167 -6.22 3.22 -5.22
C GLU A 167 -6.27 2.50 -6.55
N VAL A 168 -5.35 2.85 -7.44
CA VAL A 168 -5.30 2.31 -8.80
C VAL A 168 -4.05 1.44 -8.97
N GLN A 169 -4.26 0.19 -9.35
CA GLN A 169 -3.18 -0.70 -9.72
C GLN A 169 -2.60 -0.30 -11.07
N VAL A 170 -1.32 0.04 -11.11
CA VAL A 170 -0.59 0.27 -12.36
C VAL A 170 0.39 -0.88 -12.62
N LEU A 171 0.63 -1.11 -13.90
CA LEU A 171 1.64 -2.03 -14.40
C LEU A 171 2.39 -1.37 -15.55
N ALA A 172 3.72 -1.34 -15.47
CA ALA A 172 4.56 -0.67 -16.44
C ALA A 172 5.76 -1.54 -16.84
N ASP A 173 6.18 -1.47 -18.10
CA ASP A 173 7.36 -2.17 -18.59
C ASP A 173 8.54 -1.22 -18.86
N GLN A 174 9.68 -1.80 -19.21
CA GLN A 174 10.89 -1.06 -19.54
C GLN A 174 10.86 -0.46 -20.96
N HIS A 175 9.78 -0.65 -21.72
CA HIS A 175 9.59 -0.19 -23.10
C HIS A 175 8.67 1.04 -23.20
N GLY A 176 8.23 1.58 -22.05
CA GLY A 176 7.39 2.76 -21.97
C GLY A 176 5.88 2.48 -21.99
N ASN A 177 5.48 1.21 -21.99
CA ASN A 177 4.07 0.86 -21.85
C ASN A 177 3.66 0.97 -20.37
N VAL A 178 2.57 1.68 -20.11
CA VAL A 178 1.98 1.86 -18.77
C VAL A 178 0.48 1.69 -18.90
N ILE A 179 -0.09 0.74 -18.16
CA ILE A 179 -1.52 0.45 -18.09
C ILE A 179 -2.00 0.47 -16.65
N HIS A 180 -3.30 0.64 -16.45
CA HIS A 180 -3.94 0.39 -15.16
C HIS A 180 -4.84 -0.84 -15.22
N LEU A 181 -4.95 -1.54 -14.10
CA LEU A 181 -5.74 -2.76 -13.93
C LEU A 181 -7.03 -2.49 -13.12
N GLY A 182 -7.55 -1.27 -13.20
CA GLY A 182 -8.68 -0.83 -12.40
C GLY A 182 -8.27 -0.36 -11.01
N GLU A 183 -9.29 0.00 -10.24
CA GLU A 183 -9.14 0.52 -8.88
C GLU A 183 -9.60 -0.49 -7.83
N ARG A 184 -9.09 -0.26 -6.62
CA ARG A 184 -9.56 -0.87 -5.37
C ARG A 184 -10.09 0.23 -4.46
N GLU A 185 -11.03 -0.12 -3.62
CA GLU A 185 -11.47 0.72 -2.52
C GLU A 185 -10.99 0.15 -1.20
N CYS A 186 -10.27 0.97 -0.43
CA CYS A 186 -9.63 0.61 0.83
C CYS A 186 -10.06 1.52 1.98
N SER A 187 -11.32 1.98 1.96
CA SER A 187 -11.84 2.95 2.95
C SER A 187 -12.14 2.34 4.31
N LEU A 188 -12.34 1.01 4.40
CA LEU A 188 -12.58 0.31 5.65
C LEU A 188 -11.25 0.06 6.37
N GLN A 189 -10.92 0.98 7.26
CA GLN A 189 -9.64 1.02 7.96
C GLN A 189 -9.85 1.14 9.46
N ARG A 190 -8.89 0.61 10.22
CA ARG A 190 -8.77 0.84 11.66
C ARG A 190 -7.44 1.51 11.96
N ARG A 191 -7.45 2.74 12.51
CA ARG A 191 -6.24 3.50 12.81
C ARG A 191 -5.29 3.63 11.60
N HIS A 192 -5.87 3.91 10.42
CA HIS A 192 -5.18 3.98 9.13
C HIS A 192 -4.63 2.65 8.59
N GLN A 193 -4.96 1.52 9.21
CA GLN A 193 -4.64 0.20 8.71
C GLN A 193 -5.85 -0.35 7.95
N LYS A 194 -5.64 -0.72 6.70
CA LYS A 194 -6.66 -1.35 5.85
C LYS A 194 -7.09 -2.68 6.47
N VAL A 195 -8.38 -2.99 6.46
CA VAL A 195 -8.96 -4.22 7.02
C VAL A 195 -9.78 -4.97 5.99
N ILE A 196 -10.57 -4.23 5.19
CA ILE A 196 -11.37 -4.76 4.07
C ILE A 196 -11.04 -3.94 2.84
N GLU A 197 -10.77 -4.62 1.74
CA GLU A 197 -10.51 -4.04 0.42
C GLU A 197 -11.42 -4.66 -0.62
N GLU A 198 -11.87 -3.87 -1.58
CA GLU A 198 -12.73 -4.38 -2.67
C GLU A 198 -12.34 -3.84 -4.04
N ALA A 199 -12.63 -4.59 -5.08
CA ALA A 199 -12.46 -4.21 -6.48
C ALA A 199 -13.63 -4.73 -7.33
N PRO A 200 -14.17 -3.87 -8.23
CA PRO A 200 -13.95 -2.42 -8.33
C PRO A 200 -14.63 -1.65 -7.19
N SER A 201 -14.33 -0.35 -7.03
CA SER A 201 -15.03 0.50 -6.07
C SER A 201 -16.52 0.65 -6.44
N ALA A 202 -17.38 0.49 -5.43
CA ALA A 202 -18.81 0.76 -5.59
C ALA A 202 -19.14 2.27 -5.68
N LEU A 203 -18.18 3.15 -5.36
CA LEU A 203 -18.35 4.59 -5.39
C LEU A 203 -18.26 5.18 -6.81
N LEU A 204 -17.35 4.64 -7.64
CA LEU A 204 -16.99 5.25 -8.91
C LEU A 204 -17.87 4.78 -10.07
N ASP A 205 -18.33 5.71 -10.87
CA ASP A 205 -18.91 5.41 -12.18
C ASP A 205 -17.82 5.10 -13.24
N GLY A 206 -18.23 4.60 -14.40
CA GLY A 206 -17.31 4.23 -15.47
C GLY A 206 -16.47 5.40 -16.00
N THR A 207 -17.01 6.61 -16.01
CA THR A 207 -16.31 7.82 -16.48
C THR A 207 -15.22 8.23 -15.51
N THR A 208 -15.54 8.26 -14.23
CA THR A 208 -14.57 8.59 -13.17
C THR A 208 -13.50 7.51 -13.06
N ARG A 209 -13.88 6.23 -13.19
CA ARG A 209 -12.92 5.10 -13.25
C ARG A 209 -11.90 5.27 -14.37
N ALA A 210 -12.34 5.62 -15.56
CA ALA A 210 -11.42 5.86 -16.69
C ALA A 210 -10.49 7.05 -16.44
N ARG A 211 -10.99 8.14 -15.86
CA ARG A 211 -10.20 9.34 -15.56
C ARG A 211 -9.15 9.09 -14.46
N ILE A 212 -9.53 8.44 -13.37
CA ILE A 212 -8.61 8.14 -12.27
C ILE A 212 -7.55 7.11 -12.70
N GLY A 213 -7.93 6.14 -13.54
CA GLY A 213 -7.01 5.20 -14.16
C GLY A 213 -5.96 5.87 -15.04
N ALA A 214 -6.40 6.80 -15.91
CA ALA A 214 -5.48 7.59 -16.74
C ALA A 214 -4.53 8.44 -15.90
N ALA A 215 -5.03 9.11 -14.85
CA ALA A 215 -4.23 9.90 -13.93
C ALA A 215 -3.18 9.04 -13.19
N ALA A 216 -3.53 7.81 -12.81
CA ALA A 216 -2.59 6.88 -12.21
C ALA A 216 -1.47 6.46 -13.17
N CYS A 217 -1.80 6.22 -14.44
CA CYS A 217 -0.80 5.96 -15.48
C CYS A 217 0.14 7.15 -15.67
N ASP A 218 -0.39 8.39 -15.64
CA ASP A 218 0.42 9.59 -15.78
C ASP A 218 1.31 9.85 -14.57
N ALA A 219 0.84 9.52 -13.35
CA ALA A 219 1.67 9.51 -12.16
C ALA A 219 2.84 8.51 -12.29
N ALA A 220 2.60 7.30 -12.76
CA ALA A 220 3.66 6.33 -13.00
C ALA A 220 4.66 6.80 -14.09
N ARG A 221 4.16 7.40 -15.18
CA ARG A 221 5.01 7.96 -16.25
C ARG A 221 5.86 9.12 -15.78
N SER A 222 5.40 9.91 -14.78
CA SER A 222 6.17 11.07 -14.28
C SER A 222 7.53 10.70 -13.70
N VAL A 223 7.70 9.46 -13.26
CA VAL A 223 8.93 8.95 -12.65
C VAL A 223 9.58 7.79 -13.42
N GLY A 224 9.12 7.51 -14.64
CA GLY A 224 9.63 6.38 -15.43
C GLY A 224 9.46 5.04 -14.71
N TYR A 225 8.29 4.82 -14.10
CA TYR A 225 7.98 3.64 -13.30
C TYR A 225 8.04 2.36 -14.13
N THR A 226 8.51 1.27 -13.50
CA THR A 226 8.46 -0.10 -14.05
C THR A 226 8.02 -1.10 -12.99
N GLY A 227 7.40 -2.19 -13.40
CA GLY A 227 6.81 -3.18 -12.50
C GLY A 227 5.38 -2.84 -12.07
N ALA A 228 4.90 -3.54 -11.05
CA ALA A 228 3.62 -3.29 -10.43
C ALA A 228 3.74 -2.21 -9.35
N GLY A 229 2.84 -1.23 -9.35
CA GLY A 229 2.76 -0.18 -8.34
C GLY A 229 1.32 0.24 -8.13
N THR A 230 1.07 1.03 -7.11
CA THR A 230 -0.26 1.50 -6.76
C THR A 230 -0.25 2.99 -6.52
N VAL A 231 -1.15 3.70 -7.19
CA VAL A 231 -1.36 5.13 -7.00
C VAL A 231 -2.59 5.34 -6.14
N GLU A 232 -2.41 5.95 -4.98
CA GLU A 232 -3.48 6.20 -4.01
C GLU A 232 -4.09 7.58 -4.22
N PHE A 233 -5.42 7.63 -4.20
CA PHE A 233 -6.21 8.84 -4.34
C PHE A 233 -7.19 8.98 -3.18
N ILE A 234 -7.42 10.24 -2.79
CA ILE A 234 -8.52 10.60 -1.90
C ILE A 234 -9.68 11.15 -2.73
N VAL A 235 -10.88 10.67 -2.42
CA VAL A 235 -12.12 11.06 -3.09
C VAL A 235 -13.15 11.44 -2.05
N SER A 236 -13.88 12.54 -2.22
CA SER A 236 -15.02 12.82 -1.34
C SER A 236 -16.23 11.95 -1.73
N ALA A 237 -16.86 11.29 -0.75
CA ALA A 237 -18.07 10.52 -1.00
C ALA A 237 -19.23 11.39 -1.53
N HIS A 238 -19.22 12.71 -1.28
CA HIS A 238 -20.21 13.67 -1.76
C HIS A 238 -19.94 14.18 -3.18
N ARG A 239 -18.69 14.04 -3.67
CA ARG A 239 -18.24 14.46 -4.99
C ARG A 239 -17.32 13.40 -5.58
N PRO A 240 -17.86 12.23 -5.96
CA PRO A 240 -17.04 11.08 -6.38
C PRO A 240 -16.33 11.31 -7.73
N ASP A 241 -16.69 12.32 -8.48
CA ASP A 241 -16.03 12.77 -9.71
C ASP A 241 -14.76 13.63 -9.46
N GLU A 242 -14.54 14.08 -8.21
CA GLU A 242 -13.34 14.80 -7.79
C GLU A 242 -12.41 13.84 -7.04
N PHE A 243 -11.22 13.60 -7.57
CA PHE A 243 -10.21 12.78 -6.96
C PHE A 243 -8.86 13.49 -6.94
N PHE A 244 -8.06 13.22 -5.93
CA PHE A 244 -6.77 13.86 -5.72
C PHE A 244 -5.71 12.84 -5.34
N PHE A 245 -4.55 12.95 -5.98
CA PHE A 245 -3.38 12.13 -5.65
C PHE A 245 -2.96 12.30 -4.19
N MET A 246 -2.70 11.20 -3.52
CA MET A 246 -2.16 11.16 -2.16
C MET A 246 -0.70 10.73 -2.15
N GLU A 247 -0.43 9.53 -2.65
CA GLU A 247 0.90 8.94 -2.71
C GLU A 247 0.95 7.82 -3.74
N MET A 248 2.16 7.35 -4.05
CA MET A 248 2.36 6.14 -4.84
C MET A 248 3.17 5.13 -4.05
N ASN A 249 2.59 3.95 -3.85
CA ASN A 249 3.31 2.82 -3.29
C ASN A 249 4.10 2.11 -4.40
N THR A 250 5.43 2.17 -4.28
CA THR A 250 6.35 1.70 -5.32
C THR A 250 6.68 0.21 -5.19
N ARG A 251 5.66 -0.58 -4.89
CA ARG A 251 5.72 -2.03 -4.63
C ARG A 251 4.39 -2.71 -4.90
N LEU A 252 4.39 -4.03 -4.84
CA LEU A 252 3.16 -4.81 -4.77
C LEU A 252 2.43 -4.51 -3.45
N GLN A 253 1.11 -4.34 -3.49
CA GLN A 253 0.27 -4.14 -2.31
C GLN A 253 -0.20 -5.48 -1.72
N VAL A 254 -0.53 -5.48 -0.41
CA VAL A 254 -1.10 -6.64 0.28
C VAL A 254 -2.41 -7.06 -0.37
N GLU A 255 -3.23 -6.08 -0.74
CA GLU A 255 -4.58 -6.19 -1.31
C GLU A 255 -4.62 -6.43 -2.84
N HIS A 256 -3.47 -6.74 -3.48
CA HIS A 256 -3.42 -7.05 -4.91
C HIS A 256 -4.35 -8.22 -5.34
N PRO A 257 -4.67 -9.20 -4.47
CA PRO A 257 -5.51 -10.33 -4.88
C PRO A 257 -6.90 -9.93 -5.38
N VAL A 258 -7.53 -8.86 -4.87
CA VAL A 258 -8.84 -8.44 -5.38
C VAL A 258 -8.75 -7.97 -6.84
N THR A 259 -7.64 -7.33 -7.23
CA THR A 259 -7.39 -6.97 -8.63
C THR A 259 -7.15 -8.20 -9.48
N GLU A 260 -6.36 -9.16 -9.01
CA GLU A 260 -6.11 -10.42 -9.72
C GLU A 260 -7.41 -11.20 -9.96
N MET A 261 -8.28 -11.26 -8.96
CA MET A 261 -9.56 -11.98 -9.05
C MET A 261 -10.53 -11.36 -10.08
N VAL A 262 -10.57 -10.03 -10.22
CA VAL A 262 -11.47 -9.37 -11.19
C VAL A 262 -10.87 -9.23 -12.57
N THR A 263 -9.53 -9.28 -12.73
CA THR A 263 -8.86 -9.16 -14.04
C THR A 263 -8.43 -10.50 -14.62
N GLY A 264 -8.16 -11.49 -13.77
CA GLY A 264 -7.55 -12.76 -14.15
C GLY A 264 -6.05 -12.65 -14.47
N ILE A 265 -5.39 -11.57 -14.05
CA ILE A 265 -3.96 -11.31 -14.30
C ILE A 265 -3.18 -11.54 -13.01
N ASP A 266 -2.18 -12.43 -13.06
CA ASP A 266 -1.21 -12.66 -11.98
C ASP A 266 -0.17 -11.53 -11.96
N LEU A 267 -0.22 -10.67 -10.95
CA LEU A 267 0.65 -9.50 -10.83
C LEU A 267 2.10 -9.88 -10.51
N VAL A 268 2.32 -10.94 -9.75
CA VAL A 268 3.67 -11.41 -9.42
C VAL A 268 4.34 -11.98 -10.66
N GLU A 269 3.61 -12.75 -11.47
CA GLU A 269 4.10 -13.21 -12.78
C GLU A 269 4.47 -12.04 -13.67
N GLN A 270 3.62 -11.01 -13.75
CA GLN A 270 3.90 -9.82 -14.57
C GLN A 270 5.13 -9.05 -14.06
N GLN A 271 5.30 -8.92 -12.75
CA GLN A 271 6.51 -8.30 -12.18
C GLN A 271 7.78 -9.04 -12.61
N ILE A 272 7.77 -10.37 -12.58
CA ILE A 272 8.91 -11.19 -13.00
C ILE A 272 9.18 -11.05 -14.50
N ARG A 273 8.13 -11.04 -15.33
CA ARG A 273 8.26 -10.83 -16.79
C ARG A 273 8.84 -9.47 -17.12
N VAL A 274 8.37 -8.40 -16.47
CA VAL A 274 8.91 -7.05 -16.64
C VAL A 274 10.37 -6.98 -16.21
N ALA A 275 10.73 -7.60 -15.09
CA ALA A 275 12.14 -7.65 -14.63
C ALA A 275 13.06 -8.41 -15.61
N ARG A 276 12.53 -9.37 -16.37
CA ARG A 276 13.23 -10.05 -17.48
C ARG A 276 13.38 -9.20 -18.74
N GLY A 277 12.83 -7.98 -18.76
CA GLY A 277 12.85 -7.09 -19.92
C GLY A 277 11.75 -7.38 -20.96
N GLU A 278 10.75 -8.20 -20.61
CA GLU A 278 9.61 -8.49 -21.50
C GLU A 278 8.69 -7.26 -21.60
N LYS A 279 8.03 -7.10 -22.75
CA LYS A 279 6.95 -6.13 -22.90
C LYS A 279 5.70 -6.64 -22.20
N LEU A 280 4.85 -5.72 -21.76
CA LEU A 280 3.52 -6.07 -21.28
C LEU A 280 2.78 -6.87 -22.35
N GLY A 281 2.15 -7.98 -21.92
CA GLY A 281 1.32 -8.82 -22.80
C GLY A 281 -0.09 -8.27 -23.05
N TYR A 282 -0.40 -7.07 -22.50
CA TYR A 282 -1.73 -6.46 -22.51
C TYR A 282 -1.66 -5.00 -22.93
N ALA A 283 -2.60 -4.56 -23.76
CA ALA A 283 -2.92 -3.15 -23.97
C ALA A 283 -4.00 -2.72 -22.94
N GLN A 284 -4.20 -1.41 -22.78
CA GLN A 284 -5.22 -0.90 -21.84
C GLN A 284 -6.63 -1.43 -22.17
N ASP A 285 -6.97 -1.54 -23.44
CA ASP A 285 -8.28 -1.99 -23.90
C ASP A 285 -8.52 -3.50 -23.67
N ASP A 286 -7.48 -4.25 -23.39
CA ASP A 286 -7.57 -5.69 -23.04
C ASP A 286 -8.01 -5.90 -21.59
N ILE A 287 -7.90 -4.87 -20.76
CA ILE A 287 -8.21 -4.95 -19.33
C ILE A 287 -9.71 -4.86 -19.10
N VAL A 288 -10.29 -5.95 -18.67
CA VAL A 288 -11.72 -6.07 -18.38
C VAL A 288 -11.92 -6.52 -16.94
N LEU A 289 -12.61 -5.70 -16.16
CA LEU A 289 -13.01 -6.08 -14.80
C LEU A 289 -14.25 -6.99 -14.86
N ARG A 290 -14.17 -8.17 -14.28
CA ARG A 290 -15.25 -9.16 -14.27
C ARG A 290 -15.69 -9.45 -12.85
N GLY A 291 -17.00 -9.26 -12.58
CA GLY A 291 -17.56 -9.47 -11.26
C GLY A 291 -17.06 -8.47 -10.23
N HIS A 292 -16.96 -8.93 -8.99
CA HIS A 292 -16.53 -8.14 -7.85
C HIS A 292 -15.73 -9.03 -6.88
N ALA A 293 -14.65 -8.50 -6.32
CA ALA A 293 -13.85 -9.22 -5.33
C ALA A 293 -13.70 -8.40 -4.06
N ILE A 294 -13.74 -9.07 -2.91
CA ILE A 294 -13.57 -8.45 -1.59
C ILE A 294 -12.57 -9.27 -0.80
N GLU A 295 -11.61 -8.59 -0.20
CA GLU A 295 -10.59 -9.18 0.69
C GLU A 295 -10.84 -8.76 2.13
N ALA A 296 -10.66 -9.68 3.06
CA ALA A 296 -10.58 -9.40 4.49
C ALA A 296 -9.24 -9.88 5.04
N ARG A 297 -8.58 -9.01 5.82
CA ARG A 297 -7.35 -9.36 6.51
C ARG A 297 -7.64 -9.99 7.86
N VAL A 298 -6.95 -11.08 8.16
CA VAL A 298 -7.04 -11.81 9.43
C VAL A 298 -5.82 -11.49 10.28
N TYR A 299 -6.04 -10.95 11.47
CA TYR A 299 -4.98 -10.50 12.38
C TYR A 299 -4.99 -11.27 13.70
N ALA A 300 -3.80 -11.54 14.25
CA ALA A 300 -3.62 -12.00 15.62
C ALA A 300 -3.69 -10.81 16.59
N GLU A 301 -4.90 -10.37 16.90
CA GLU A 301 -5.18 -9.22 17.76
C GLU A 301 -6.32 -9.52 18.73
N ASP A 302 -6.29 -8.92 19.92
CA ASP A 302 -7.38 -9.03 20.92
C ASP A 302 -8.28 -7.81 20.89
N PRO A 303 -9.51 -7.91 20.36
CA PRO A 303 -10.49 -6.81 20.33
C PRO A 303 -10.86 -6.30 21.73
N ALA A 304 -10.89 -7.19 22.76
CA ALA A 304 -11.22 -6.82 24.13
C ALA A 304 -10.11 -5.99 24.79
N ALA A 305 -8.86 -6.20 24.38
CA ALA A 305 -7.70 -5.41 24.81
C ALA A 305 -7.41 -4.22 23.87
N GLY A 306 -8.39 -3.76 23.10
CA GLY A 306 -8.21 -2.63 22.17
C GLY A 306 -7.39 -2.96 20.94
N PHE A 307 -7.47 -4.20 20.46
CA PHE A 307 -6.75 -4.73 19.30
C PHE A 307 -5.22 -4.71 19.47
N LEU A 308 -4.75 -5.01 20.67
CA LEU A 308 -3.33 -5.27 20.86
C LEU A 308 -2.94 -6.57 20.16
N PRO A 309 -1.74 -6.61 19.50
CA PRO A 309 -1.24 -7.85 18.93
C PRO A 309 -1.15 -8.95 20.01
N THR A 310 -1.55 -10.15 19.61
CA THR A 310 -1.46 -11.36 20.43
C THR A 310 -0.54 -12.37 19.75
N GLY A 311 0.04 -13.26 20.54
CA GLY A 311 0.88 -14.34 20.04
C GLY A 311 0.49 -15.66 20.71
N GLY A 312 1.11 -16.74 20.30
CA GLY A 312 0.89 -18.06 20.83
C GLY A 312 0.95 -19.13 19.76
N ARG A 313 0.80 -20.38 20.18
CA ARG A 313 0.86 -21.52 19.29
C ARG A 313 -0.51 -21.79 18.66
N ILE A 314 -0.53 -22.03 17.36
CA ILE A 314 -1.74 -22.47 16.65
C ILE A 314 -1.96 -23.95 16.93
N GLU A 315 -2.93 -24.30 17.77
CA GLU A 315 -3.23 -25.68 18.14
C GLU A 315 -4.12 -26.38 17.09
N ALA A 316 -5.07 -25.65 16.54
CA ALA A 316 -5.94 -26.14 15.47
C ALA A 316 -6.24 -25.04 14.46
N LEU A 317 -6.31 -25.40 13.18
CA LEU A 317 -6.59 -24.50 12.08
C LEU A 317 -7.56 -25.19 11.12
N VAL A 318 -8.66 -24.50 10.83
CA VAL A 318 -9.56 -24.84 9.73
C VAL A 318 -9.61 -23.61 8.82
N GLN A 319 -9.17 -23.78 7.58
CA GLN A 319 -9.28 -22.73 6.57
C GLN A 319 -10.41 -23.11 5.60
N PRO A 320 -11.15 -22.11 5.09
CA PRO A 320 -12.10 -22.39 4.01
C PRO A 320 -11.30 -22.95 2.84
N GLU A 321 -11.60 -24.18 2.45
CA GLU A 321 -10.93 -24.82 1.32
C GLU A 321 -11.24 -24.01 0.06
N GLY A 322 -10.21 -23.45 -0.56
CA GLY A 322 -10.28 -22.83 -1.87
C GLY A 322 -10.56 -23.91 -2.90
N GLN A 323 -11.83 -24.28 -3.06
CA GLN A 323 -12.23 -25.10 -4.20
C GLN A 323 -12.05 -24.25 -5.46
N GLU A 324 -11.43 -24.81 -6.47
CA GLU A 324 -11.05 -24.16 -7.74
C GLU A 324 -12.21 -23.43 -8.46
N HIS A 325 -13.45 -23.57 -7.98
CA HIS A 325 -14.67 -22.97 -8.52
C HIS A 325 -15.54 -22.27 -7.47
N SER A 326 -15.07 -22.19 -6.22
CA SER A 326 -15.85 -21.55 -5.14
C SER A 326 -15.81 -20.02 -5.16
N GLY A 327 -14.89 -19.41 -5.91
CA GLY A 327 -14.62 -17.97 -5.87
C GLY A 327 -13.95 -17.52 -4.57
N ILE A 328 -13.43 -18.45 -3.75
CA ILE A 328 -12.69 -18.14 -2.51
C ILE A 328 -11.20 -18.43 -2.73
N ARG A 329 -10.37 -17.49 -2.31
CA ARG A 329 -8.91 -17.62 -2.22
C ARG A 329 -8.48 -17.31 -0.80
N VAL A 330 -7.53 -18.06 -0.27
CA VAL A 330 -6.90 -17.80 1.04
C VAL A 330 -5.39 -17.73 0.86
N ASP A 331 -4.83 -16.55 1.11
CA ASP A 331 -3.39 -16.35 1.15
C ASP A 331 -2.95 -16.39 2.62
N SER A 332 -2.31 -17.47 3.04
CA SER A 332 -2.00 -17.74 4.43
C SER A 332 -0.65 -18.41 4.59
N ALA A 333 0.08 -18.03 5.65
CA ALA A 333 1.25 -18.75 6.14
C ALA A 333 0.95 -19.58 7.41
N MET A 334 -0.30 -19.63 7.85
CA MET A 334 -0.71 -20.36 9.05
C MET A 334 -0.61 -21.87 8.86
N LEU A 335 -0.06 -22.53 9.87
CA LEU A 335 -0.01 -24.00 9.97
C LEU A 335 -0.31 -24.40 11.41
N ALA A 336 -0.94 -25.55 11.61
CA ALA A 336 -1.05 -26.13 12.94
C ALA A 336 0.34 -26.39 13.52
N GLY A 337 0.57 -26.00 14.75
CA GLY A 337 1.87 -26.06 15.43
C GLY A 337 2.76 -24.83 15.23
N LEU A 338 2.38 -23.86 14.39
CA LEU A 338 3.13 -22.62 14.20
C LEU A 338 3.05 -21.75 15.46
N GLU A 339 4.19 -21.17 15.85
CA GLU A 339 4.29 -20.16 16.91
C GLU A 339 4.13 -18.77 16.28
N VAL A 340 3.08 -18.04 16.68
CA VAL A 340 2.87 -16.65 16.29
C VAL A 340 3.59 -15.75 17.27
N GLY A 341 4.67 -15.12 16.81
CA GLY A 341 5.49 -14.20 17.61
C GLY A 341 5.04 -12.74 17.48
N SER A 342 5.77 -11.86 18.18
CA SER A 342 5.55 -10.41 18.20
C SER A 342 6.60 -9.60 17.42
N ASP A 343 7.50 -10.27 16.71
CA ASP A 343 8.62 -9.60 16.01
C ASP A 343 8.19 -8.87 14.73
N TYR A 344 7.06 -9.27 14.14
CA TYR A 344 6.58 -8.79 12.85
C TYR A 344 5.11 -8.38 12.90
N ASP A 345 4.55 -8.01 11.75
CA ASP A 345 3.14 -7.65 11.61
C ASP A 345 2.22 -8.82 12.07
N PRO A 346 1.16 -8.54 12.84
CA PRO A 346 0.25 -9.57 13.34
C PRO A 346 -0.70 -10.15 12.27
N MET A 347 -0.61 -9.76 11.01
CA MET A 347 -1.42 -10.31 9.93
C MET A 347 -1.07 -11.78 9.68
N LEU A 348 -2.08 -12.64 9.78
CA LEU A 348 -1.94 -14.09 9.64
C LEU A 348 -2.33 -14.58 8.26
N ALA A 349 -3.36 -13.98 7.68
CA ALA A 349 -3.92 -14.40 6.39
C ALA A 349 -4.74 -13.28 5.75
N LYS A 350 -5.05 -13.50 4.47
CA LYS A 350 -6.07 -12.77 3.72
C LYS A 350 -7.08 -13.78 3.19
N VAL A 351 -8.36 -13.46 3.33
CA VAL A 351 -9.47 -14.23 2.75
C VAL A 351 -10.08 -13.37 1.67
N ILE A 352 -10.08 -13.85 0.45
CA ILE A 352 -10.57 -13.12 -0.72
C ILE A 352 -11.75 -13.88 -1.31
N ALA A 353 -12.86 -13.19 -1.56
CA ALA A 353 -14.03 -13.75 -2.21
C ALA A 353 -14.33 -13.00 -3.51
N HIS A 354 -14.62 -13.74 -4.58
CA HIS A 354 -15.05 -13.21 -5.87
C HIS A 354 -16.47 -13.70 -6.19
N GLY A 355 -17.31 -12.79 -6.67
CA GLY A 355 -18.66 -13.07 -7.13
C GLY A 355 -18.93 -12.45 -8.51
N SER A 356 -20.06 -12.80 -9.12
CA SER A 356 -20.52 -12.15 -10.36
C SER A 356 -20.89 -10.68 -10.13
N ASP A 357 -21.20 -10.32 -8.89
CA ASP A 357 -21.47 -8.97 -8.42
C ASP A 357 -21.02 -8.81 -6.95
N ARG A 358 -21.23 -7.61 -6.40
CA ARG A 358 -20.81 -7.27 -5.04
C ARG A 358 -21.55 -8.04 -3.96
N GLU A 359 -22.85 -8.30 -4.16
CA GLU A 359 -23.68 -9.01 -3.19
C GLU A 359 -23.22 -10.47 -3.04
N GLU A 360 -23.00 -11.15 -4.16
CA GLU A 360 -22.47 -12.52 -4.15
C GLU A 360 -21.05 -12.58 -3.56
N ALA A 361 -20.18 -11.60 -3.84
CA ALA A 361 -18.84 -11.55 -3.24
C ALA A 361 -18.92 -11.37 -1.71
N LEU A 362 -19.84 -10.54 -1.21
CA LEU A 362 -20.08 -10.35 0.23
C LEU A 362 -20.59 -11.62 0.90
N GLU A 363 -21.59 -12.29 0.31
CA GLU A 363 -22.14 -13.54 0.86
C GLU A 363 -21.06 -14.63 0.93
N ARG A 364 -20.23 -14.75 -0.10
CA ARG A 364 -19.12 -15.70 -0.13
C ARG A 364 -18.06 -15.38 0.91
N LEU A 365 -17.72 -14.10 1.09
CA LEU A 365 -16.74 -13.68 2.11
C LEU A 365 -17.24 -13.95 3.51
N ASP A 366 -18.51 -13.60 3.82
CA ASP A 366 -19.14 -13.85 5.12
C ASP A 366 -19.13 -15.36 5.44
N HIS A 367 -19.53 -16.18 4.46
CA HIS A 367 -19.49 -17.64 4.59
C HIS A 367 -18.06 -18.15 4.84
N ALA A 368 -17.07 -17.66 4.09
CA ALA A 368 -15.69 -18.08 4.24
C ALA A 368 -15.13 -17.72 5.62
N LEU A 369 -15.39 -16.50 6.09
CA LEU A 369 -14.96 -16.05 7.41
C LEU A 369 -15.64 -16.81 8.56
N ALA A 370 -16.93 -17.17 8.41
CA ALA A 370 -17.66 -17.99 9.39
C ALA A 370 -17.08 -19.43 9.50
N HIS A 371 -16.41 -19.91 8.46
CA HIS A 371 -15.79 -21.25 8.43
C HIS A 371 -14.26 -21.21 8.67
N LEU A 372 -13.68 -20.02 8.81
CA LEU A 372 -12.30 -19.87 9.26
C LEU A 372 -12.26 -20.07 10.77
N SER A 373 -11.58 -21.09 11.24
CA SER A 373 -11.37 -21.34 12.67
C SER A 373 -9.91 -21.43 13.00
N LEU A 374 -9.50 -20.60 13.94
CA LEU A 374 -8.15 -20.59 14.50
C LEU A 374 -8.27 -20.76 16.01
N ILE A 375 -7.73 -21.85 16.55
CA ILE A 375 -7.63 -22.08 17.99
C ILE A 375 -6.16 -21.89 18.36
N HIS A 376 -5.88 -20.89 19.21
CA HIS A 376 -4.56 -20.64 19.79
C HIS A 376 -4.68 -20.56 21.31
N ILE A 377 -3.66 -21.01 22.00
CA ILE A 377 -3.50 -20.79 23.44
C ILE A 377 -2.62 -19.56 23.58
N SER A 378 -3.22 -18.42 23.92
CA SER A 378 -2.42 -17.27 24.38
C SER A 378 -1.83 -17.63 25.76
N GLU A 379 -0.53 -17.71 25.85
CA GLU A 379 0.06 -17.70 27.20
C GLU A 379 -0.30 -16.37 27.87
N PRO A 380 -0.88 -16.39 29.09
CA PRO A 380 -1.08 -15.16 29.83
C PRO A 380 0.32 -14.56 30.05
N THR A 381 0.52 -13.36 29.52
CA THR A 381 1.72 -12.56 29.77
C THR A 381 1.94 -12.54 31.29
N ARG A 382 2.96 -13.25 31.77
CA ARG A 382 3.41 -13.08 33.15
C ARG A 382 3.95 -11.66 33.24
N LEU A 383 3.18 -10.79 33.92
CA LEU A 383 3.64 -9.50 34.41
C LEU A 383 4.81 -9.65 35.36
#